data_4c5808e831c740e18edbb1f0ee2bff18
#
_entry.id   4c5808e831c740e18edbb1f0ee2bff18
#
_cell.length_a   1.000
_cell.length_b   1.000
_cell.length_c   1.000
_cell.angle_alpha   90.00
_cell.angle_beta   90.00
_cell.angle_gamma   90.00
#
_symmetry.space_group_name_H-M   'P 1'
#
loop_
_entity.id
_entity.type
_entity.pdbx_description
1 polymer ?
#
loop_
_entity_poly.entity_id
_entity_poly.type
_entity_poly.pdbx_seq_one_letter_code
_entity_poly.pdbx_strand_id
1 'polypeptide(L)'
;MKTLRPLWLLLLCGQFSSAQLAFDKPSVAYEFASRPVTEWDTALREHRMPATKNRPDDVLWQRSKGLCPSFSLESVSGEELYWLAKLCGPEPAKALRAVNRYLEGSALEHGPDARLLLAVLQMRTTGNWEAAWGTIQTILQEDPVEPVESQIDVAIDDEADANPKIALAWSKERFSILFDRSQTEKSGVSPASSGFVLHTGADLVHRYYLAGENEQATKVLEEMNGFVKSRPDEAKSWGAQELYWANLEMHPAPPVAVLKMLGGNSPSGLIQPGRVEVISFFFLGCTPSNQELSVLDALQEKYGKKKLLVTGVTSYKINSNITPSAPSHVEASLQEARLEKARHIGVVITSDEALASYGVRGFPVVAIVDKMGRLRYMGYVLDFEDDDSAGRLIHELIEE
;
A
#
# COMPACT_ATOMS: atom_id res chain seq x y z
N MET A 1 55.29 -5.06 -44.14
CA MET A 1 55.15 -3.84 -43.38
C MET A 1 53.93 -3.09 -43.92
N LYS A 2 52.80 -3.17 -43.28
CA LYS A 2 51.59 -2.36 -43.54
C LYS A 2 51.17 -1.73 -42.24
N THR A 3 51.30 -0.44 -42.15
CA THR A 3 51.00 0.42 -41.01
C THR A 3 49.50 0.51 -40.82
N LEU A 4 49.02 0.05 -39.67
CA LEU A 4 47.65 0.27 -39.18
C LEU A 4 47.57 1.68 -38.58
N ARG A 5 46.72 2.51 -39.14
CA ARG A 5 46.32 3.81 -38.56
C ARG A 5 45.28 3.57 -37.46
N PRO A 6 45.41 4.18 -36.29
CA PRO A 6 44.37 4.13 -35.29
C PRO A 6 43.20 5.06 -35.67
N LEU A 7 42.01 4.49 -35.77
CA LEU A 7 40.76 5.23 -35.92
C LEU A 7 40.46 5.93 -34.57
N TRP A 8 40.58 7.24 -34.55
CA TRP A 8 40.08 8.06 -33.46
C TRP A 8 38.56 8.08 -33.56
N LEU A 9 37.90 7.36 -32.64
CA LEU A 9 36.46 7.54 -32.39
C LEU A 9 36.29 8.93 -31.75
N LEU A 10 35.82 9.87 -32.53
CA LEU A 10 35.27 11.12 -32.05
C LEU A 10 34.00 10.76 -31.23
N LEU A 11 34.14 10.70 -29.92
CA LEU A 11 33.03 10.85 -28.97
C LEU A 11 32.47 12.25 -29.15
N LEU A 12 31.53 12.39 -30.04
CA LEU A 12 30.58 13.50 -30.05
C LEU A 12 29.78 13.38 -28.74
N CYS A 13 30.28 14.01 -27.67
CA CYS A 13 29.45 14.49 -26.59
C CYS A 13 28.41 15.44 -27.20
N GLY A 14 27.34 14.89 -27.69
CA GLY A 14 26.16 15.64 -28.02
C GLY A 14 25.71 16.35 -26.75
N GLN A 15 26.08 17.61 -26.61
CA GLN A 15 25.29 18.53 -25.81
C GLN A 15 23.89 18.47 -26.42
N PHE A 16 23.03 17.62 -25.84
CA PHE A 16 21.60 17.82 -25.99
C PHE A 16 21.33 19.21 -25.40
N SER A 17 21.36 20.21 -26.25
CA SER A 17 20.70 21.47 -25.95
C SER A 17 19.30 21.02 -25.55
N SER A 18 18.92 21.25 -24.30
CA SER A 18 17.55 21.13 -23.85
C SER A 18 16.72 22.10 -24.71
N ALA A 19 16.25 21.61 -25.87
CA ALA A 19 15.16 22.26 -26.56
C ALA A 19 14.05 22.30 -25.52
N GLN A 20 13.81 23.49 -24.97
CA GLN A 20 12.84 23.72 -23.94
C GLN A 20 11.50 23.37 -24.59
N LEU A 21 10.94 22.21 -24.24
CA LEU A 21 9.64 21.80 -24.73
C LEU A 21 8.66 22.88 -24.26
N ALA A 22 8.20 23.68 -25.17
CA ALA A 22 7.19 24.70 -24.91
C ALA A 22 5.81 24.02 -24.98
N PHE A 23 5.12 24.01 -23.87
CA PHE A 23 3.73 23.55 -23.79
C PHE A 23 2.83 24.77 -23.62
N ASP A 24 1.75 24.83 -24.39
CA ASP A 24 0.80 25.96 -24.34
C ASP A 24 -0.12 25.86 -23.11
N LYS A 25 -0.30 24.66 -22.57
CA LYS A 25 -1.23 24.38 -21.46
C LYS A 25 -0.61 23.49 -20.38
N PRO A 26 -0.89 23.76 -19.09
CA PRO A 26 -0.50 22.89 -17.98
C PRO A 26 -0.99 21.45 -18.11
N SER A 27 -2.20 21.22 -18.60
CA SER A 27 -2.77 19.88 -18.81
C SER A 27 -1.92 19.04 -19.75
N VAL A 28 -1.49 19.60 -20.89
CA VAL A 28 -0.63 18.90 -21.87
C VAL A 28 0.77 18.64 -21.30
N ALA A 29 1.31 19.60 -20.54
CA ALA A 29 2.59 19.44 -19.87
C ALA A 29 2.54 18.35 -18.78
N TYR A 30 1.44 18.30 -18.02
CA TYR A 30 1.25 17.27 -17.02
C TYR A 30 1.06 15.88 -17.65
N GLU A 31 0.28 15.77 -18.70
CA GLU A 31 0.13 14.50 -19.46
C GLU A 31 1.49 13.99 -19.95
N PHE A 32 2.31 14.88 -20.51
CA PHE A 32 3.68 14.52 -20.92
C PHE A 32 4.54 14.06 -19.73
N ALA A 33 4.47 14.78 -18.61
CA ALA A 33 5.25 14.43 -17.41
C ALA A 33 4.82 13.09 -16.83
N SER A 34 3.51 12.85 -16.74
CA SER A 34 2.91 11.64 -16.13
C SER A 34 2.88 10.42 -17.05
N ARG A 35 3.12 10.57 -18.34
CA ARG A 35 3.05 9.48 -19.32
C ARG A 35 3.81 8.22 -18.91
N PRO A 36 5.05 8.27 -18.41
CA PRO A 36 5.76 7.05 -17.99
C PRO A 36 5.05 6.29 -16.86
N VAL A 37 4.42 7.01 -15.93
CA VAL A 37 3.63 6.44 -14.84
C VAL A 37 2.36 5.81 -15.40
N THR A 38 1.63 6.52 -16.26
CA THR A 38 0.41 6.03 -16.90
C THR A 38 0.67 4.79 -17.77
N GLU A 39 1.76 4.78 -18.53
CA GLU A 39 2.18 3.63 -19.34
C GLU A 39 2.57 2.44 -18.44
N TRP A 40 3.22 2.70 -17.32
CA TRP A 40 3.58 1.69 -16.33
C TRP A 40 2.32 1.08 -15.70
N ASP A 41 1.40 1.91 -15.19
CA ASP A 41 0.14 1.48 -14.58
C ASP A 41 -0.71 0.66 -15.56
N THR A 42 -0.73 1.07 -16.83
CA THR A 42 -1.44 0.35 -17.90
C THR A 42 -0.78 -1.00 -18.19
N ALA A 43 0.55 -1.03 -18.34
CA ALA A 43 1.30 -2.25 -18.60
C ALA A 43 1.19 -3.26 -17.45
N LEU A 44 1.12 -2.77 -16.20
CA LEU A 44 0.90 -3.60 -15.03
C LEU A 44 -0.51 -4.23 -15.05
N ARG A 45 -1.55 -3.44 -15.27
CA ARG A 45 -2.94 -3.94 -15.37
C ARG A 45 -3.14 -4.96 -16.49
N GLU A 46 -2.47 -4.77 -17.62
CA GLU A 46 -2.52 -5.67 -18.77
C GLU A 46 -1.54 -6.84 -18.66
N HIS A 47 -0.88 -7.03 -17.51
CA HIS A 47 0.12 -8.09 -17.28
C HIS A 47 1.27 -8.13 -18.30
N ARG A 48 1.56 -7.01 -18.98
CA ARG A 48 2.64 -6.87 -19.95
C ARG A 48 4.01 -6.61 -19.31
N MET A 49 4.03 -6.32 -18.02
CA MET A 49 5.24 -5.99 -17.27
C MET A 49 5.21 -6.67 -15.90
N PRO A 50 6.35 -7.20 -15.43
CA PRO A 50 6.44 -7.70 -14.07
C PRO A 50 6.33 -6.52 -13.06
N ALA A 51 5.60 -6.73 -11.98
CA ALA A 51 5.48 -5.75 -10.89
C ALA A 51 6.81 -5.45 -10.16
N THR A 52 7.90 -6.18 -10.51
CA THR A 52 9.26 -5.95 -9.98
C THR A 52 9.93 -4.66 -10.47
N LYS A 53 9.34 -3.99 -11.46
CA LYS A 53 9.88 -2.74 -11.96
C LYS A 53 9.30 -1.59 -11.14
N ASN A 54 10.16 -0.81 -10.51
CA ASN A 54 9.71 0.36 -9.75
C ASN A 54 8.88 1.30 -10.61
N ARG A 55 7.81 1.83 -10.02
CA ARG A 55 6.97 2.83 -10.66
C ARG A 55 7.83 4.08 -10.94
N PRO A 56 7.76 4.67 -12.13
CA PRO A 56 8.63 5.77 -12.53
C PRO A 56 8.20 7.14 -11.97
N ASP A 57 7.87 7.20 -10.68
CA ASP A 57 7.44 8.42 -9.99
C ASP A 57 8.54 9.47 -9.95
N ASP A 58 9.80 9.07 -9.83
CA ASP A 58 10.95 9.96 -9.94
C ASP A 58 11.02 10.67 -11.28
N VAL A 59 10.63 9.99 -12.36
CA VAL A 59 10.60 10.58 -13.71
C VAL A 59 9.51 11.63 -13.79
N LEU A 60 8.31 11.35 -13.24
CA LEU A 60 7.23 12.33 -13.12
C LEU A 60 7.70 13.55 -12.33
N TRP A 61 8.30 13.33 -11.16
CA TRP A 61 8.81 14.40 -10.30
C TRP A 61 9.83 15.30 -10.99
N GLN A 62 10.85 14.71 -11.64
CA GLN A 62 11.89 15.46 -12.34
C GLN A 62 11.33 16.25 -13.55
N ARG A 63 10.44 15.64 -14.32
CA ARG A 63 9.79 16.33 -15.45
C ARG A 63 8.92 17.49 -14.97
N SER A 64 8.11 17.26 -13.95
CA SER A 64 7.25 18.27 -13.34
C SER A 64 8.06 19.45 -12.80
N LYS A 65 9.18 19.19 -12.10
CA LYS A 65 10.10 20.21 -11.61
C LYS A 65 10.69 21.06 -12.75
N GLY A 66 10.96 20.46 -13.91
CA GLY A 66 11.47 21.18 -15.08
C GLY A 66 10.41 22.00 -15.81
N LEU A 67 9.15 21.54 -15.79
CA LEU A 67 8.06 22.16 -16.58
C LEU A 67 7.24 23.19 -15.78
N CYS A 68 7.07 23.02 -14.48
CA CYS A 68 6.28 23.92 -13.63
C CYS A 68 6.69 25.40 -13.76
N PRO A 69 7.99 25.78 -13.78
CA PRO A 69 8.40 27.19 -13.92
C PRO A 69 7.94 27.85 -15.23
N SER A 70 7.65 27.08 -16.27
CA SER A 70 7.24 27.62 -17.59
C SER A 70 5.86 28.26 -17.59
N PHE A 71 5.06 28.03 -16.57
CA PHE A 71 3.70 28.56 -16.47
C PHE A 71 3.60 29.61 -15.36
N SER A 72 3.11 30.79 -15.72
CA SER A 72 2.74 31.83 -14.73
C SER A 72 1.34 31.53 -14.19
N LEU A 73 1.18 31.63 -12.88
CA LEU A 73 -0.12 31.45 -12.24
C LEU A 73 -1.15 32.46 -12.74
N GLU A 74 -0.72 33.67 -13.05
CA GLU A 74 -1.57 34.77 -13.50
C GLU A 74 -2.13 34.56 -14.92
N SER A 75 -1.42 33.78 -15.75
CA SER A 75 -1.82 33.49 -17.13
C SER A 75 -2.71 32.28 -17.29
N VAL A 76 -2.92 31.51 -16.19
CA VAL A 76 -3.68 30.25 -16.18
C VAL A 76 -5.02 30.47 -15.51
N SER A 77 -6.10 29.87 -16.04
CA SER A 77 -7.47 29.99 -15.50
C SER A 77 -8.29 28.72 -15.75
N GLY A 78 -9.44 28.61 -15.09
CA GLY A 78 -10.36 27.47 -15.23
C GLY A 78 -9.70 26.13 -14.88
N GLU A 79 -10.07 25.07 -15.60
CA GLU A 79 -9.56 23.70 -15.38
C GLU A 79 -8.02 23.58 -15.48
N GLU A 80 -7.38 24.46 -16.23
CA GLU A 80 -5.92 24.46 -16.35
C GLU A 80 -5.21 24.78 -15.01
N LEU A 81 -5.88 25.43 -14.05
CA LEU A 81 -5.34 25.67 -12.70
C LEU A 81 -5.20 24.36 -11.91
N TYR A 82 -6.14 23.41 -12.06
CA TYR A 82 -6.02 22.08 -11.46
C TYR A 82 -4.79 21.34 -12.01
N TRP A 83 -4.62 21.33 -13.32
CA TRP A 83 -3.48 20.68 -13.95
C TRP A 83 -2.16 21.38 -13.61
N LEU A 84 -2.17 22.71 -13.45
CA LEU A 84 -1.02 23.46 -12.97
C LEU A 84 -0.66 23.04 -11.52
N ALA A 85 -1.64 22.87 -10.66
CA ALA A 85 -1.40 22.42 -9.29
C ALA A 85 -0.75 21.01 -9.26
N LYS A 86 -1.25 20.06 -10.06
CA LYS A 86 -0.64 18.73 -10.20
C LYS A 86 0.77 18.79 -10.78
N LEU A 87 0.98 19.56 -11.84
CA LEU A 87 2.29 19.74 -12.45
C LEU A 87 3.30 20.37 -11.50
N CYS A 88 2.85 21.28 -10.64
CA CYS A 88 3.69 21.99 -9.69
C CYS A 88 3.81 21.28 -8.31
N GLY A 89 3.50 20.00 -8.18
CA GLY A 89 3.75 19.23 -6.97
C GLY A 89 5.15 19.43 -6.36
N PRO A 90 6.25 19.47 -7.17
CA PRO A 90 7.59 19.81 -6.70
C PRO A 90 7.78 21.25 -6.19
N GLU A 91 6.85 22.16 -6.49
CA GLU A 91 6.82 23.55 -6.02
C GLU A 91 5.54 23.81 -5.17
N PRO A 92 5.46 23.26 -3.96
CA PRO A 92 4.20 23.14 -3.23
C PRO A 92 3.51 24.47 -2.94
N ALA A 93 4.26 25.57 -2.78
CA ALA A 93 3.68 26.90 -2.58
C ALA A 93 2.94 27.41 -3.84
N LYS A 94 3.43 27.07 -5.03
CA LYS A 94 2.76 27.41 -6.31
C LYS A 94 1.57 26.50 -6.56
N ALA A 95 1.73 25.18 -6.30
CA ALA A 95 0.66 24.21 -6.40
C ALA A 95 -0.52 24.58 -5.46
N LEU A 96 -0.23 24.96 -4.22
CA LEU A 96 -1.23 25.39 -3.23
C LEU A 96 -2.02 26.62 -3.70
N ARG A 97 -1.34 27.61 -4.29
CA ARG A 97 -2.03 28.79 -4.85
C ARG A 97 -2.88 28.43 -6.08
N ALA A 98 -2.41 27.55 -6.92
CA ALA A 98 -3.13 27.13 -8.11
C ALA A 98 -4.41 26.37 -7.76
N VAL A 99 -4.34 25.39 -6.83
CA VAL A 99 -5.51 24.62 -6.40
C VAL A 99 -6.53 25.48 -5.65
N ASN A 100 -6.11 26.42 -4.82
CA ASN A 100 -7.04 27.34 -4.16
C ASN A 100 -7.80 28.19 -5.18
N ARG A 101 -7.12 28.78 -6.16
CA ARG A 101 -7.77 29.54 -7.23
C ARG A 101 -8.71 28.69 -8.09
N TYR A 102 -8.35 27.41 -8.30
CA TYR A 102 -9.24 26.49 -8.99
C TYR A 102 -10.54 26.29 -8.22
N LEU A 103 -10.46 26.05 -6.91
CA LEU A 103 -11.60 25.79 -6.04
C LEU A 103 -12.50 27.03 -5.79
N GLU A 104 -12.06 28.24 -6.13
CA GLU A 104 -12.87 29.45 -6.16
C GLU A 104 -13.87 29.45 -7.33
N GLY A 105 -13.69 28.59 -8.33
CA GLY A 105 -14.58 28.45 -9.49
C GLY A 105 -15.93 27.83 -9.16
N SER A 106 -16.92 28.03 -10.02
CA SER A 106 -18.30 27.57 -9.80
C SER A 106 -18.66 26.25 -10.49
N ALA A 107 -17.87 25.80 -11.46
CA ALA A 107 -18.09 24.54 -12.19
C ALA A 107 -16.77 23.79 -12.28
N LEU A 108 -16.59 22.84 -11.36
CA LEU A 108 -15.32 22.16 -11.17
C LEU A 108 -15.44 20.69 -11.62
N GLU A 109 -14.82 20.36 -12.75
CA GLU A 109 -14.77 19.00 -13.27
C GLU A 109 -14.01 18.04 -12.29
N HIS A 110 -12.94 18.57 -11.67
CA HIS A 110 -12.08 17.82 -10.75
C HIS A 110 -12.23 18.27 -9.29
N GLY A 111 -13.43 18.66 -8.86
CA GLY A 111 -13.67 19.24 -7.54
C GLY A 111 -13.16 18.37 -6.37
N PRO A 112 -13.58 17.09 -6.23
CA PRO A 112 -13.12 16.20 -5.17
C PRO A 112 -11.60 15.95 -5.19
N ASP A 113 -11.03 15.66 -6.37
CA ASP A 113 -9.58 15.46 -6.54
C ASP A 113 -8.78 16.72 -6.18
N ALA A 114 -9.28 17.89 -6.54
CA ALA A 114 -8.62 19.16 -6.23
C ALA A 114 -8.66 19.47 -4.73
N ARG A 115 -9.75 19.14 -4.03
CA ARG A 115 -9.81 19.28 -2.57
C ARG A 115 -8.87 18.31 -1.89
N LEU A 116 -8.76 17.06 -2.35
CA LEU A 116 -7.81 16.12 -1.80
C LEU A 116 -6.36 16.58 -2.03
N LEU A 117 -6.05 17.06 -3.24
CA LEU A 117 -4.75 17.67 -3.51
C LEU A 117 -4.48 18.87 -2.61
N LEU A 118 -5.49 19.71 -2.33
CA LEU A 118 -5.39 20.81 -1.36
C LEU A 118 -5.03 20.30 0.03
N ALA A 119 -5.73 19.27 0.54
CA ALA A 119 -5.46 18.69 1.85
C ALA A 119 -4.01 18.19 1.95
N VAL A 120 -3.54 17.39 0.99
CA VAL A 120 -2.15 16.90 0.94
C VAL A 120 -1.14 18.05 0.91
N LEU A 121 -1.38 19.08 0.10
CA LEU A 121 -0.50 20.24 0.04
C LEU A 121 -0.50 21.06 1.35
N GLN A 122 -1.63 21.17 2.04
CA GLN A 122 -1.72 21.81 3.36
C GLN A 122 -0.86 21.08 4.39
N MET A 123 -0.94 19.74 4.44
CA MET A 123 -0.10 18.93 5.33
C MET A 123 1.39 19.11 5.04
N ARG A 124 1.80 18.89 3.79
CA ARG A 124 3.22 18.92 3.38
C ARG A 124 3.86 20.29 3.42
N THR A 125 3.09 21.35 3.16
CA THR A 125 3.64 22.71 3.00
C THR A 125 3.60 23.52 4.29
N THR A 126 2.51 23.41 5.02
CA THR A 126 2.23 24.28 6.18
C THR A 126 2.16 23.52 7.50
N GLY A 127 2.10 22.20 7.47
CA GLY A 127 1.82 21.36 8.63
C GLY A 127 0.45 21.67 9.26
N ASN A 128 -0.49 22.21 8.49
CA ASN A 128 -1.81 22.58 8.99
C ASN A 128 -2.78 21.38 8.88
N TRP A 129 -2.62 20.45 9.80
CA TRP A 129 -3.40 19.22 9.88
C TRP A 129 -4.90 19.45 10.07
N GLU A 130 -5.27 20.50 10.82
CA GLU A 130 -6.68 20.83 11.08
C GLU A 130 -7.38 21.30 9.80
N ALA A 131 -6.75 22.19 9.02
CA ALA A 131 -7.31 22.65 7.75
C ALA A 131 -7.38 21.51 6.71
N ALA A 132 -6.35 20.65 6.67
CA ALA A 132 -6.33 19.48 5.80
C ALA A 132 -7.49 18.54 6.12
N TRP A 133 -7.70 18.25 7.41
CA TRP A 133 -8.79 17.39 7.85
C TRP A 133 -10.17 17.99 7.53
N GLY A 134 -10.38 19.28 7.78
CA GLY A 134 -11.62 19.96 7.39
C GLY A 134 -11.92 19.85 5.89
N THR A 135 -10.87 19.86 5.05
CA THR A 135 -11.02 19.63 3.61
C THR A 135 -11.41 18.19 3.29
N ILE A 136 -10.78 17.20 3.93
CA ILE A 136 -11.13 15.77 3.78
C ILE A 136 -12.56 15.50 4.24
N GLN A 137 -12.97 16.04 5.39
CA GLN A 137 -14.36 15.92 5.88
C GLN A 137 -15.38 16.40 4.86
N THR A 138 -15.12 17.52 4.17
CA THR A 138 -15.98 18.03 3.13
C THR A 138 -16.12 17.03 1.98
N ILE A 139 -15.04 16.38 1.57
CA ILE A 139 -15.06 15.33 0.54
C ILE A 139 -15.91 14.14 1.01
N LEU A 140 -15.66 13.66 2.22
CA LEU A 140 -16.38 12.51 2.80
C LEU A 140 -17.89 12.76 2.91
N GLN A 141 -18.30 14.00 3.16
CA GLN A 141 -19.73 14.36 3.22
C GLN A 141 -20.40 14.39 1.84
N GLU A 142 -19.64 14.61 0.78
CA GLU A 142 -20.14 14.67 -0.60
C GLU A 142 -20.28 13.30 -1.27
N ASP A 143 -20.03 12.20 -0.58
CA ASP A 143 -20.04 10.83 -1.09
C ASP A 143 -19.07 10.62 -2.26
N PRO A 144 -17.76 10.62 -2.00
CA PRO A 144 -16.75 10.53 -3.04
C PRO A 144 -16.79 9.18 -3.75
N VAL A 145 -16.39 9.18 -5.01
CA VAL A 145 -16.21 7.95 -5.79
C VAL A 145 -15.01 7.13 -5.28
N GLU A 146 -15.04 5.81 -5.50
CA GLU A 146 -14.04 4.85 -5.02
C GLU A 146 -12.58 5.30 -5.20
N PRO A 147 -12.12 5.86 -6.34
CA PRO A 147 -10.75 6.33 -6.47
C PRO A 147 -10.35 7.41 -5.47
N VAL A 148 -11.27 8.29 -5.10
CA VAL A 148 -11.02 9.36 -4.12
C VAL A 148 -10.96 8.79 -2.71
N GLU A 149 -11.84 7.83 -2.38
CA GLU A 149 -11.80 7.11 -1.10
C GLU A 149 -10.45 6.42 -0.88
N SER A 150 -9.95 5.69 -1.89
CA SER A 150 -8.63 5.04 -1.80
C SER A 150 -7.48 6.04 -1.63
N GLN A 151 -7.58 7.23 -2.21
CA GLN A 151 -6.57 8.28 -2.03
C GLN A 151 -6.64 8.92 -0.65
N ILE A 152 -7.82 8.95 -0.01
CA ILE A 152 -7.95 9.38 1.39
C ILE A 152 -7.24 8.38 2.32
N ASP A 153 -7.34 7.08 2.06
CA ASP A 153 -6.56 6.06 2.79
C ASP A 153 -5.06 6.37 2.71
N VAL A 154 -4.54 6.51 1.50
CA VAL A 154 -3.13 6.86 1.28
C VAL A 154 -2.74 8.15 2.01
N ALA A 155 -3.59 9.18 1.99
CA ALA A 155 -3.31 10.44 2.69
C ALA A 155 -3.27 10.26 4.23
N ILE A 156 -4.11 9.40 4.78
CA ILE A 156 -4.08 9.08 6.22
C ILE A 156 -2.84 8.26 6.55
N ASP A 157 -2.53 7.24 5.77
CA ASP A 157 -1.41 6.34 6.00
C ASP A 157 -0.06 7.07 5.84
N ASP A 158 0.18 7.70 4.68
CA ASP A 158 1.47 8.33 4.39
C ASP A 158 1.76 9.57 5.25
N GLU A 159 0.74 10.43 5.45
CA GLU A 159 0.95 11.74 6.07
C GLU A 159 0.67 11.70 7.59
N ALA A 160 -0.31 10.90 8.02
CA ALA A 160 -0.67 10.82 9.43
C ALA A 160 0.16 9.80 10.19
N ASP A 161 0.81 8.87 9.52
CA ASP A 161 1.74 7.92 10.16
C ASP A 161 2.94 8.61 10.82
N ALA A 162 3.35 9.76 10.31
CA ALA A 162 4.29 10.64 11.01
C ALA A 162 3.73 11.19 12.34
N ASN A 163 2.40 11.16 12.52
CA ASN A 163 1.67 11.65 13.68
C ASN A 163 0.58 10.67 14.13
N PRO A 164 0.90 9.54 14.79
CA PRO A 164 -0.05 8.46 15.09
C PRO A 164 -1.34 8.89 15.79
N LYS A 165 -1.27 9.94 16.66
CA LYS A 165 -2.46 10.49 17.32
C LYS A 165 -3.41 11.19 16.36
N ILE A 166 -2.86 11.86 15.33
CA ILE A 166 -3.65 12.51 14.28
C ILE A 166 -4.25 11.44 13.38
N ALA A 167 -3.47 10.44 12.97
CA ALA A 167 -3.93 9.30 12.20
C ALA A 167 -5.13 8.61 12.89
N LEU A 168 -4.99 8.29 14.16
CA LEU A 168 -6.07 7.67 14.94
C LEU A 168 -7.33 8.56 15.01
N ALA A 169 -7.17 9.87 15.23
CA ALA A 169 -8.29 10.79 15.29
C ALA A 169 -9.04 10.87 13.94
N TRP A 170 -8.31 10.92 12.84
CA TRP A 170 -8.88 10.96 11.49
C TRP A 170 -9.54 9.64 11.10
N SER A 171 -8.90 8.50 11.36
CA SER A 171 -9.47 7.19 11.11
C SER A 171 -10.78 6.99 11.91
N LYS A 172 -10.80 7.44 13.17
CA LYS A 172 -12.02 7.38 14.00
C LYS A 172 -13.17 8.18 13.40
N GLU A 173 -12.90 9.42 13.02
CA GLU A 173 -13.94 10.30 12.48
C GLU A 173 -14.41 9.83 11.10
N ARG A 174 -13.48 9.40 10.25
CA ARG A 174 -13.80 8.81 8.95
C ARG A 174 -14.69 7.58 9.10
N PHE A 175 -14.32 6.66 9.97
CA PHE A 175 -15.16 5.48 10.25
C PHE A 175 -16.55 5.90 10.69
N SER A 176 -16.67 6.85 11.62
CA SER A 176 -17.99 7.35 12.07
C SER A 176 -18.84 7.89 10.91
N ILE A 177 -18.26 8.73 10.03
CA ILE A 177 -18.96 9.30 8.88
C ILE A 177 -19.45 8.20 7.93
N LEU A 178 -18.59 7.27 7.56
CA LEU A 178 -18.91 6.18 6.63
C LEU A 178 -19.92 5.19 7.25
N PHE A 179 -19.74 4.85 8.54
CA PHE A 179 -20.62 3.95 9.25
C PHE A 179 -22.02 4.55 9.41
N ASP A 180 -22.16 5.81 9.85
CA ASP A 180 -23.43 6.51 10.01
C ASP A 180 -24.18 6.63 8.67
N ARG A 181 -23.46 6.96 7.59
CA ARG A 181 -24.03 6.97 6.24
C ARG A 181 -24.58 5.60 5.87
N SER A 182 -23.81 4.55 6.09
CA SER A 182 -24.22 3.19 5.78
C SER A 182 -25.47 2.73 6.53
N GLN A 183 -25.75 3.29 7.73
CA GLN A 183 -26.97 3.00 8.51
C GLN A 183 -28.21 3.70 7.97
N THR A 184 -28.04 4.86 7.32
CA THR A 184 -29.17 5.68 6.83
C THR A 184 -29.60 5.30 5.41
N GLU A 185 -28.75 4.72 4.60
CA GLU A 185 -29.06 4.29 3.24
C GLU A 185 -29.91 3.01 3.25
N LYS A 186 -31.21 3.19 3.01
CA LYS A 186 -32.17 2.08 2.80
C LYS A 186 -31.87 1.38 1.48
N SER A 187 -31.22 0.22 1.54
CA SER A 187 -31.06 -0.72 0.42
C SER A 187 -30.47 -0.12 -0.88
N GLY A 188 -29.19 0.11 -0.92
CA GLY A 188 -28.54 0.60 -2.13
C GLY A 188 -27.08 1.05 -1.95
N VAL A 189 -26.51 0.83 -0.79
CA VAL A 189 -25.05 1.02 -0.62
C VAL A 189 -24.36 0.16 -1.67
N SER A 190 -23.56 0.78 -2.53
CA SER A 190 -22.81 -0.01 -3.52
C SER A 190 -21.90 -0.99 -2.76
N PRO A 191 -21.64 -2.18 -3.28
CA PRO A 191 -20.69 -3.12 -2.66
C PRO A 191 -19.34 -2.49 -2.38
N ALA A 192 -18.93 -1.47 -3.14
CA ALA A 192 -17.73 -0.67 -2.91
C ALA A 192 -17.82 0.10 -1.58
N SER A 193 -18.92 0.82 -1.33
CA SER A 193 -19.11 1.60 -0.09
C SER A 193 -19.09 0.73 1.16
N SER A 194 -19.67 -0.47 1.10
CA SER A 194 -19.60 -1.44 2.20
C SER A 194 -18.19 -1.94 2.46
N GLY A 195 -17.43 -2.19 1.39
CA GLY A 195 -16.04 -2.57 1.49
C GLY A 195 -15.23 -1.52 2.25
N PHE A 196 -15.44 -0.24 1.96
CA PHE A 196 -14.77 0.87 2.64
C PHE A 196 -15.16 1.00 4.11
N VAL A 197 -16.43 0.78 4.48
CA VAL A 197 -16.84 0.78 5.90
C VAL A 197 -16.08 -0.29 6.69
N LEU A 198 -15.98 -1.50 6.15
CA LEU A 198 -15.28 -2.60 6.83
C LEU A 198 -13.77 -2.38 6.86
N HIS A 199 -13.19 -1.85 5.78
CA HIS A 199 -11.79 -1.49 5.69
C HIS A 199 -11.41 -0.42 6.71
N THR A 200 -12.11 0.73 6.71
CA THR A 200 -11.81 1.81 7.64
C THR A 200 -12.04 1.43 9.11
N GLY A 201 -13.01 0.55 9.37
CA GLY A 201 -13.19 0.00 10.70
C GLY A 201 -12.07 -0.94 11.12
N ALA A 202 -11.57 -1.79 10.21
CA ALA A 202 -10.45 -2.68 10.48
C ALA A 202 -9.14 -1.87 10.72
N ASP A 203 -8.87 -0.83 9.92
CA ASP A 203 -7.76 0.09 10.13
C ASP A 203 -7.86 0.79 11.50
N LEU A 204 -9.05 1.30 11.84
CA LEU A 204 -9.28 1.94 13.14
C LEU A 204 -9.04 0.97 14.32
N VAL A 205 -9.46 -0.29 14.20
CA VAL A 205 -9.19 -1.32 15.21
C VAL A 205 -7.69 -1.52 15.39
N HIS A 206 -6.96 -1.65 14.28
CA HIS A 206 -5.50 -1.79 14.30
C HIS A 206 -4.83 -0.58 14.99
N ARG A 207 -5.20 0.65 14.63
CA ARG A 207 -4.67 1.88 15.24
C ARG A 207 -4.99 1.97 16.74
N TYR A 208 -6.16 1.54 17.18
CA TYR A 208 -6.48 1.44 18.61
C TYR A 208 -5.59 0.42 19.33
N TYR A 209 -5.31 -0.73 18.73
CA TYR A 209 -4.40 -1.71 19.31
C TYR A 209 -2.96 -1.17 19.42
N LEU A 210 -2.48 -0.45 18.40
CA LEU A 210 -1.17 0.23 18.47
C LEU A 210 -1.12 1.30 19.56
N ALA A 211 -2.22 2.01 19.78
CA ALA A 211 -2.34 3.01 20.85
C ALA A 211 -2.56 2.40 22.25
N GLY A 212 -2.73 1.08 22.37
CA GLY A 212 -3.05 0.41 23.64
C GLY A 212 -4.51 0.58 24.09
N GLU A 213 -5.39 1.08 23.21
CA GLU A 213 -6.80 1.38 23.48
C GLU A 213 -7.71 0.15 23.17
N ASN A 214 -7.40 -1.00 23.77
CA ASN A 214 -8.03 -2.29 23.46
C ASN A 214 -9.56 -2.29 23.64
N GLU A 215 -10.09 -1.54 24.61
CA GLU A 215 -11.53 -1.43 24.84
C GLU A 215 -12.24 -0.73 23.66
N GLN A 216 -11.63 0.29 23.10
CA GLN A 216 -12.17 1.00 21.93
C GLN A 216 -12.10 0.11 20.68
N ALA A 217 -10.99 -0.61 20.47
CA ALA A 217 -10.87 -1.60 19.40
C ALA A 217 -12.01 -2.63 19.47
N THR A 218 -12.28 -3.20 20.66
CA THR A 218 -13.36 -4.18 20.85
C THR A 218 -14.72 -3.60 20.48
N LYS A 219 -15.02 -2.35 20.86
CA LYS A 219 -16.30 -1.69 20.49
C LYS A 219 -16.48 -1.57 18.98
N VAL A 220 -15.43 -1.13 18.27
CA VAL A 220 -15.48 -1.03 16.80
C VAL A 220 -15.67 -2.40 16.17
N LEU A 221 -15.00 -3.44 16.67
CA LEU A 221 -15.19 -4.83 16.20
C LEU A 221 -16.64 -5.30 16.39
N GLU A 222 -17.24 -5.02 17.55
CA GLU A 222 -18.63 -5.37 17.84
C GLU A 222 -19.59 -4.66 16.87
N GLU A 223 -19.38 -3.37 16.60
CA GLU A 223 -20.17 -2.59 15.63
C GLU A 223 -20.07 -3.17 14.22
N MET A 224 -18.86 -3.44 13.73
CA MET A 224 -18.66 -4.02 12.40
C MET A 224 -19.21 -5.44 12.27
N ASN A 225 -19.01 -6.29 13.29
CA ASN A 225 -19.59 -7.64 13.30
C ASN A 225 -21.12 -7.59 13.32
N GLY A 226 -21.71 -6.63 14.05
CA GLY A 226 -23.16 -6.34 14.04
C GLY A 226 -23.64 -5.90 12.65
N PHE A 227 -22.89 -5.02 12.00
CA PHE A 227 -23.17 -4.54 10.64
C PHE A 227 -23.21 -5.70 9.63
N VAL A 228 -22.19 -6.55 9.58
CA VAL A 228 -22.17 -7.72 8.68
C VAL A 228 -23.27 -8.73 9.02
N LYS A 229 -23.56 -8.95 10.30
CA LYS A 229 -24.64 -9.85 10.74
C LYS A 229 -26.01 -9.38 10.27
N SER A 230 -26.24 -8.06 10.28
CA SER A 230 -27.51 -7.46 9.79
C SER A 230 -27.60 -7.40 8.26
N ARG A 231 -26.47 -7.50 7.58
CA ARG A 231 -26.34 -7.40 6.11
C ARG A 231 -25.44 -8.52 5.57
N PRO A 232 -25.94 -9.76 5.45
CA PRO A 232 -25.11 -10.92 5.09
C PRO A 232 -24.39 -10.82 3.72
N ASP A 233 -24.91 -10.01 2.80
CA ASP A 233 -24.24 -9.80 1.51
C ASP A 233 -22.93 -9.00 1.64
N GLU A 234 -22.81 -8.18 2.68
CA GLU A 234 -21.60 -7.42 2.99
C GLU A 234 -20.41 -8.32 3.39
N ALA A 235 -20.70 -9.51 3.90
CA ALA A 235 -19.68 -10.53 4.17
C ALA A 235 -18.92 -10.99 2.89
N LYS A 236 -19.42 -10.64 1.72
CA LYS A 236 -18.81 -10.92 0.41
C LYS A 236 -17.99 -9.73 -0.11
N SER A 237 -18.05 -8.58 0.55
CA SER A 237 -17.26 -7.39 0.16
C SER A 237 -15.78 -7.65 0.37
N TRP A 238 -14.94 -6.88 -0.30
CA TRP A 238 -13.49 -6.99 -0.16
C TRP A 238 -13.01 -6.64 1.26
N GLY A 239 -13.65 -5.68 1.93
CA GLY A 239 -13.33 -5.28 3.31
C GLY A 239 -13.68 -6.35 4.36
N ALA A 240 -14.50 -7.37 4.02
CA ALA A 240 -14.82 -8.46 4.95
C ALA A 240 -13.61 -9.34 5.31
N GLN A 241 -12.60 -9.37 4.45
CA GLN A 241 -11.34 -10.06 4.75
C GLN A 241 -10.56 -9.30 5.82
N GLU A 242 -10.50 -7.99 5.74
CA GLU A 242 -9.79 -7.15 6.70
C GLU A 242 -10.49 -7.16 8.07
N LEU A 243 -11.83 -7.13 8.09
CA LEU A 243 -12.58 -7.37 9.31
C LEU A 243 -12.25 -8.75 9.93
N TYR A 244 -12.11 -9.79 9.12
CA TYR A 244 -11.68 -11.10 9.61
C TYR A 244 -10.29 -11.02 10.26
N TRP A 245 -9.35 -10.34 9.67
CA TRP A 245 -8.02 -10.13 10.22
C TRP A 245 -8.04 -9.31 11.50
N ALA A 246 -8.79 -8.21 11.53
CA ALA A 246 -8.96 -7.40 12.73
C ALA A 246 -9.54 -8.20 13.92
N ASN A 247 -10.43 -9.17 13.65
CA ASN A 247 -10.92 -10.09 14.68
C ASN A 247 -9.86 -11.11 15.17
N LEU A 248 -8.79 -11.34 14.42
CA LEU A 248 -7.68 -12.20 14.85
C LEU A 248 -6.61 -11.43 15.63
N GLU A 249 -6.51 -10.12 15.46
CA GLU A 249 -5.49 -9.31 16.14
C GLU A 249 -5.61 -9.42 17.67
N MET A 250 -4.46 -9.35 18.35
CA MET A 250 -4.30 -9.51 19.80
C MET A 250 -4.68 -10.89 20.37
N HIS A 251 -5.19 -11.80 19.52
CA HIS A 251 -5.42 -13.20 19.89
C HIS A 251 -4.19 -14.07 19.57
N PRO A 252 -4.10 -15.28 20.17
CA PRO A 252 -3.09 -16.25 19.78
C PRO A 252 -3.16 -16.51 18.27
N ALA A 253 -2.03 -16.36 17.59
CA ALA A 253 -1.97 -16.59 16.16
C ALA A 253 -2.37 -18.05 15.82
N PRO A 254 -3.18 -18.28 14.77
CA PRO A 254 -3.59 -19.62 14.39
C PRO A 254 -2.39 -20.53 14.11
N PRO A 255 -2.42 -21.81 14.50
CA PRO A 255 -1.30 -22.72 14.25
C PRO A 255 -1.13 -22.99 12.75
N VAL A 256 0.12 -23.00 12.29
CA VAL A 256 0.47 -23.39 10.92
C VAL A 256 1.04 -24.81 10.95
N ALA A 257 0.32 -25.76 10.36
CA ALA A 257 0.80 -27.13 10.22
C ALA A 257 1.94 -27.17 9.18
N VAL A 258 3.08 -27.71 9.56
CA VAL A 258 4.24 -27.86 8.67
C VAL A 258 4.20 -29.22 7.99
N LEU A 259 3.82 -29.27 6.71
CA LEU A 259 3.89 -30.50 5.90
C LEU A 259 5.30 -30.73 5.37
N LYS A 260 5.95 -29.66 4.93
CA LYS A 260 7.34 -29.67 4.44
C LYS A 260 8.01 -28.33 4.76
N MET A 261 9.29 -28.36 5.08
CA MET A 261 10.11 -27.18 5.21
C MET A 261 11.31 -27.22 4.25
N LEU A 262 11.52 -26.12 3.58
CA LEU A 262 12.66 -25.90 2.66
C LEU A 262 13.56 -24.83 3.28
N GLY A 263 14.83 -25.15 3.46
CA GLY A 263 15.82 -24.19 3.95
C GLY A 263 15.75 -23.92 5.46
N GLY A 264 16.00 -24.94 6.26
CA GLY A 264 16.07 -24.81 7.73
C GLY A 264 15.76 -26.11 8.44
N ASN A 265 15.94 -26.13 9.77
CA ASN A 265 15.46 -27.22 10.60
C ASN A 265 13.97 -27.03 10.82
N SER A 266 13.17 -28.08 10.58
CA SER A 266 11.74 -28.05 10.84
C SER A 266 11.49 -27.82 12.33
N PRO A 267 10.94 -26.66 12.74
CA PRO A 267 10.50 -26.50 14.12
C PRO A 267 9.26 -27.36 14.36
N SER A 268 9.00 -27.72 15.61
CA SER A 268 7.78 -28.43 16.01
C SER A 268 6.48 -27.62 15.81
N GLY A 269 6.61 -26.37 15.37
CA GLY A 269 5.57 -25.43 15.00
C GLY A 269 6.21 -24.16 14.44
N LEU A 270 5.48 -23.41 13.63
CA LEU A 270 5.99 -22.18 13.03
C LEU A 270 6.14 -21.08 14.07
N ILE A 271 5.18 -20.97 14.98
CA ILE A 271 5.13 -19.92 16.01
C ILE A 271 5.83 -20.40 17.27
N GLN A 272 6.86 -19.66 17.69
CA GLN A 272 7.65 -19.99 18.88
C GLN A 272 7.74 -18.77 19.82
N PRO A 273 7.31 -18.89 21.08
CA PRO A 273 7.44 -17.80 22.05
C PRO A 273 8.89 -17.32 22.22
N GLY A 274 9.04 -16.05 22.53
CA GLY A 274 10.33 -15.43 22.85
C GLY A 274 11.01 -14.67 21.71
N ARG A 275 10.43 -14.64 20.51
CA ARG A 275 10.89 -13.80 19.40
C ARG A 275 9.72 -13.29 18.58
N VAL A 276 9.94 -12.26 17.81
CA VAL A 276 8.98 -11.75 16.81
C VAL A 276 9.01 -12.68 15.60
N GLU A 277 7.85 -12.96 15.04
CA GLU A 277 7.75 -13.78 13.83
C GLU A 277 6.96 -13.04 12.75
N VAL A 278 7.48 -13.08 11.52
CA VAL A 278 6.82 -12.59 10.31
C VAL A 278 6.52 -13.76 9.41
N ILE A 279 5.25 -13.97 9.13
CA ILE A 279 4.75 -15.06 8.29
C ILE A 279 4.26 -14.42 7.00
N SER A 280 4.94 -14.69 5.87
CA SER A 280 4.49 -14.25 4.56
C SER A 280 3.79 -15.39 3.84
N PHE A 281 2.51 -15.21 3.56
CA PHE A 281 1.73 -16.12 2.73
C PHE A 281 1.92 -15.73 1.27
N PHE A 282 2.46 -16.64 0.47
CA PHE A 282 2.86 -16.36 -0.91
C PHE A 282 2.60 -17.53 -1.87
N PHE A 283 2.72 -17.29 -3.17
CA PHE A 283 2.84 -18.34 -4.18
C PHE A 283 3.75 -17.91 -5.35
N LEU A 284 4.38 -18.88 -6.00
CA LEU A 284 5.43 -18.66 -7.00
C LEU A 284 4.99 -17.85 -8.22
N GLY A 285 3.73 -17.96 -8.63
CA GLY A 285 3.20 -17.25 -9.80
C GLY A 285 2.82 -15.79 -9.53
N CYS A 286 2.93 -15.33 -8.29
CA CYS A 286 2.62 -13.96 -7.90
C CYS A 286 3.88 -13.10 -7.88
N THR A 287 3.97 -12.14 -8.79
CA THR A 287 5.12 -11.24 -8.86
C THR A 287 5.29 -10.39 -7.60
N PRO A 288 4.24 -9.75 -7.03
CA PRO A 288 4.33 -9.07 -5.74
C PRO A 288 4.86 -9.95 -4.61
N SER A 289 4.39 -11.21 -4.52
CA SER A 289 4.91 -12.15 -3.52
C SER A 289 6.42 -12.39 -3.65
N ASN A 290 6.92 -12.47 -4.87
CA ASN A 290 8.35 -12.69 -5.10
C ASN A 290 9.20 -11.45 -4.73
N GLN A 291 8.63 -10.25 -4.83
CA GLN A 291 9.29 -9.01 -4.38
C GLN A 291 9.32 -8.95 -2.87
N GLU A 292 8.19 -9.17 -2.22
CA GLU A 292 8.07 -9.18 -0.77
C GLU A 292 9.05 -10.16 -0.12
N LEU A 293 9.20 -11.38 -0.68
CA LEU A 293 10.17 -12.34 -0.16
C LEU A 293 11.60 -11.80 -0.13
N SER A 294 12.00 -10.98 -1.09
CA SER A 294 13.34 -10.38 -1.13
C SER A 294 13.51 -9.30 -0.06
N VAL A 295 12.48 -8.49 0.17
CA VAL A 295 12.46 -7.48 1.24
C VAL A 295 12.51 -8.15 2.61
N LEU A 296 11.71 -9.19 2.81
CA LEU A 296 11.67 -9.97 4.04
C LEU A 296 12.99 -10.72 4.31
N ASP A 297 13.69 -11.16 3.26
CA ASP A 297 15.01 -11.78 3.39
C ASP A 297 16.05 -10.80 3.93
N ALA A 298 16.04 -9.55 3.44
CA ALA A 298 16.88 -8.48 3.95
C ALA A 298 16.54 -8.12 5.40
N LEU A 299 15.25 -8.09 5.75
CA LEU A 299 14.78 -7.87 7.11
C LEU A 299 15.27 -8.99 8.06
N GLN A 300 15.19 -10.25 7.63
CA GLN A 300 15.72 -11.40 8.37
C GLN A 300 17.24 -11.29 8.59
N GLU A 301 17.99 -10.85 7.58
CA GLU A 301 19.43 -10.62 7.69
C GLU A 301 19.75 -9.51 8.68
N LYS A 302 19.02 -8.37 8.59
CA LYS A 302 19.18 -7.19 9.47
C LYS A 302 19.04 -7.54 10.95
N TYR A 303 17.97 -8.24 11.34
CA TYR A 303 17.68 -8.50 12.75
C TYR A 303 18.23 -9.84 13.28
N GLY A 304 18.52 -10.78 12.39
CA GLY A 304 18.98 -12.13 12.74
C GLY A 304 17.92 -13.00 13.41
N LYS A 305 18.06 -14.32 13.25
CA LYS A 305 17.05 -15.33 13.66
C LYS A 305 16.78 -15.43 15.15
N LYS A 306 17.56 -14.79 16.00
CA LYS A 306 17.32 -14.76 17.44
C LYS A 306 16.27 -13.75 17.85
N LYS A 307 16.20 -12.61 17.16
CA LYS A 307 15.26 -11.52 17.45
C LYS A 307 14.00 -11.61 16.58
N LEU A 308 14.19 -11.90 15.30
CA LEU A 308 13.14 -12.01 14.29
C LEU A 308 13.24 -13.35 13.56
N LEU A 309 12.14 -14.03 13.37
CA LEU A 309 12.04 -15.15 12.44
C LEU A 309 11.09 -14.77 11.31
N VAL A 310 11.57 -14.82 10.09
CA VAL A 310 10.76 -14.65 8.89
C VAL A 310 10.57 -16.01 8.22
N THR A 311 9.35 -16.33 7.84
CA THR A 311 9.00 -17.59 7.18
C THR A 311 8.01 -17.35 6.04
N GLY A 312 8.38 -17.77 4.84
CA GLY A 312 7.43 -17.87 3.73
C GLY A 312 6.53 -19.09 3.88
N VAL A 313 5.23 -18.93 3.71
CA VAL A 313 4.23 -20.00 3.83
C VAL A 313 3.42 -20.13 2.56
N THR A 314 3.25 -21.35 2.06
CA THR A 314 2.49 -21.63 0.83
C THR A 314 1.85 -23.03 0.90
N SER A 315 1.03 -23.41 -0.10
CA SER A 315 0.51 -24.76 -0.21
C SER A 315 0.83 -25.40 -1.56
N TYR A 316 0.78 -26.72 -1.62
CA TYR A 316 0.91 -27.46 -2.89
C TYR A 316 -0.18 -27.08 -3.87
N LYS A 317 -1.42 -26.97 -3.41
CA LYS A 317 -2.58 -26.73 -4.26
C LYS A 317 -2.50 -25.38 -4.96
N ILE A 318 -2.13 -24.32 -4.23
CA ILE A 318 -2.00 -22.98 -4.80
C ILE A 318 -0.95 -22.97 -5.89
N ASN A 319 0.22 -23.57 -5.66
CA ASN A 319 1.29 -23.61 -6.67
C ASN A 319 0.98 -24.57 -7.82
N SER A 320 0.21 -25.64 -7.61
CA SER A 320 -0.20 -26.55 -8.66
C SER A 320 -1.30 -26.01 -9.58
N ASN A 321 -2.07 -25.01 -9.14
CA ASN A 321 -3.07 -24.37 -9.99
C ASN A 321 -2.45 -23.58 -11.16
N ILE A 322 -1.21 -23.15 -11.03
CA ILE A 322 -0.50 -22.40 -12.07
C ILE A 322 0.18 -23.34 -13.06
N THR A 323 0.73 -24.42 -12.57
CA THR A 323 1.36 -25.47 -13.38
C THR A 323 1.00 -26.79 -12.75
N PRO A 324 0.07 -27.59 -13.35
CA PRO A 324 -0.26 -28.91 -12.85
C PRO A 324 1.03 -29.75 -12.73
N SER A 325 1.52 -29.91 -11.53
CA SER A 325 2.85 -30.47 -11.29
C SER A 325 2.80 -31.42 -10.11
N ALA A 326 3.59 -32.49 -10.15
CA ALA A 326 3.80 -33.35 -9.01
C ALA A 326 4.37 -32.53 -7.82
N PRO A 327 4.09 -32.90 -6.56
CA PRO A 327 4.63 -32.20 -5.39
C PRO A 327 6.14 -31.99 -5.42
N SER A 328 6.91 -32.93 -5.96
CA SER A 328 8.38 -32.82 -6.09
C SER A 328 8.81 -31.67 -7.02
N HIS A 329 8.03 -31.36 -8.07
CA HIS A 329 8.32 -30.22 -8.95
C HIS A 329 8.01 -28.89 -8.25
N VAL A 330 6.91 -28.82 -7.51
CA VAL A 330 6.58 -27.65 -6.68
C VAL A 330 7.69 -27.39 -5.65
N GLU A 331 8.15 -28.42 -4.95
CA GLU A 331 9.25 -28.32 -3.99
C GLU A 331 10.55 -27.83 -4.66
N ALA A 332 10.90 -28.36 -5.85
CA ALA A 332 12.11 -27.94 -6.57
C ALA A 332 12.03 -26.47 -6.97
N SER A 333 10.89 -26.02 -7.52
CA SER A 333 10.69 -24.62 -7.92
C SER A 333 10.69 -23.66 -6.71
N LEU A 334 10.07 -24.05 -5.60
CA LEU A 334 10.11 -23.28 -4.34
C LEU A 334 11.53 -23.20 -3.78
N GLN A 335 12.30 -24.30 -3.83
CA GLN A 335 13.69 -24.31 -3.39
C GLN A 335 14.58 -23.42 -4.26
N GLU A 336 14.38 -23.42 -5.57
CA GLU A 336 15.09 -22.55 -6.51
C GLU A 336 14.78 -21.09 -6.23
N ALA A 337 13.50 -20.70 -6.16
CA ALA A 337 13.08 -19.33 -5.83
C ALA A 337 13.63 -18.88 -4.47
N ARG A 338 13.60 -19.75 -3.46
CA ARG A 338 14.19 -19.46 -2.16
C ARG A 338 15.69 -19.18 -2.25
N LEU A 339 16.46 -20.00 -2.94
CA LEU A 339 17.90 -19.81 -3.10
C LEU A 339 18.26 -18.56 -3.88
N GLU A 340 17.40 -18.16 -4.81
CA GLU A 340 17.60 -16.96 -5.61
C GLU A 340 17.27 -15.67 -4.84
N LYS A 341 16.13 -15.65 -4.09
CA LYS A 341 15.52 -14.41 -3.58
C LYS A 341 15.41 -14.33 -2.06
N ALA A 342 15.51 -15.46 -1.34
CA ALA A 342 15.14 -15.55 0.07
C ALA A 342 16.02 -16.55 0.84
N ARG A 343 17.34 -16.33 0.81
CA ARG A 343 18.34 -17.29 1.35
C ARG A 343 18.31 -17.40 2.87
N HIS A 344 17.96 -16.33 3.55
CA HIS A 344 18.01 -16.24 5.01
C HIS A 344 16.72 -16.76 5.67
N ILE A 345 15.61 -16.82 4.91
CA ILE A 345 14.33 -17.29 5.40
C ILE A 345 14.07 -18.78 5.06
N GLY A 346 13.22 -19.41 5.85
CA GLY A 346 12.67 -20.73 5.56
C GLY A 346 11.38 -20.61 4.74
N VAL A 347 11.09 -21.65 3.95
CA VAL A 347 9.80 -21.77 3.25
C VAL A 347 9.08 -23.02 3.77
N VAL A 348 7.86 -22.84 4.24
CA VAL A 348 6.98 -23.88 4.74
C VAL A 348 5.89 -24.16 3.73
N ILE A 349 5.71 -25.43 3.39
CA ILE A 349 4.53 -25.92 2.69
C ILE A 349 3.55 -26.39 3.73
N THR A 350 2.35 -25.82 3.72
CA THR A 350 1.28 -26.13 4.68
C THR A 350 0.02 -26.64 3.98
N SER A 351 -1.01 -26.96 4.77
CA SER A 351 -2.33 -27.30 4.23
C SER A 351 -3.15 -26.06 3.87
N ASP A 352 -4.15 -26.25 3.01
CA ASP A 352 -5.08 -25.15 2.64
C ASP A 352 -5.93 -24.70 3.85
N GLU A 353 -6.21 -25.60 4.79
CA GLU A 353 -6.94 -25.28 6.03
C GLU A 353 -6.13 -24.31 6.90
N ALA A 354 -4.81 -24.45 6.96
CA ALA A 354 -3.96 -23.52 7.67
C ALA A 354 -3.97 -22.12 7.02
N LEU A 355 -3.98 -22.03 5.68
CA LEU A 355 -4.16 -20.76 4.98
C LEU A 355 -5.56 -20.16 5.24
N ALA A 356 -6.59 -20.99 5.24
CA ALA A 356 -7.96 -20.57 5.52
C ALA A 356 -8.13 -20.06 6.96
N SER A 357 -7.41 -20.63 7.95
CA SER A 357 -7.45 -20.17 9.35
C SER A 357 -6.88 -18.76 9.55
N TYR A 358 -6.05 -18.30 8.60
CA TYR A 358 -5.61 -16.90 8.53
C TYR A 358 -6.48 -16.06 7.57
N GLY A 359 -7.54 -16.60 6.99
CA GLY A 359 -8.40 -15.90 6.06
C GLY A 359 -7.70 -15.49 4.76
N VAL A 360 -6.61 -16.16 4.38
CA VAL A 360 -5.84 -15.81 3.18
C VAL A 360 -6.66 -16.13 1.93
N ARG A 361 -7.06 -15.09 1.19
CA ARG A 361 -7.81 -15.18 -0.07
C ARG A 361 -7.05 -14.60 -1.27
N GLY A 362 -6.03 -13.79 -1.02
CA GLY A 362 -5.14 -13.18 -2.00
C GLY A 362 -3.69 -13.26 -1.56
N PHE A 363 -2.76 -12.84 -2.41
CA PHE A 363 -1.32 -12.88 -2.15
C PHE A 363 -0.62 -11.63 -2.68
N PRO A 364 0.48 -11.17 -2.03
CA PRO A 364 0.98 -11.66 -0.73
C PRO A 364 0.15 -11.15 0.45
N VAL A 365 0.21 -11.87 1.57
CA VAL A 365 -0.35 -11.44 2.87
C VAL A 365 0.68 -11.70 3.94
N VAL A 366 0.87 -10.76 4.85
CA VAL A 366 1.80 -10.86 5.97
C VAL A 366 1.05 -10.91 7.29
N ALA A 367 1.49 -11.78 8.18
CA ALA A 367 1.12 -11.80 9.58
C ALA A 367 2.35 -11.50 10.44
N ILE A 368 2.23 -10.56 11.39
CA ILE A 368 3.27 -10.23 12.37
C ILE A 368 2.80 -10.76 13.74
N VAL A 369 3.64 -11.58 14.37
CA VAL A 369 3.35 -12.24 15.63
C VAL A 369 4.36 -11.81 16.68
N ASP A 370 3.88 -11.42 17.86
CA ASP A 370 4.73 -10.97 18.98
C ASP A 370 5.43 -12.12 19.72
N LYS A 371 6.32 -11.76 20.66
CA LYS A 371 7.07 -12.71 21.48
C LYS A 371 6.19 -13.61 22.37
N MET A 372 4.91 -13.25 22.54
CA MET A 372 3.93 -14.06 23.27
C MET A 372 3.11 -14.98 22.36
N GLY A 373 3.35 -14.94 21.04
CA GLY A 373 2.60 -15.72 20.04
C GLY A 373 1.25 -15.12 19.67
N ARG A 374 1.01 -13.84 19.94
CA ARG A 374 -0.21 -13.12 19.57
C ARG A 374 -0.05 -12.46 18.21
N LEU A 375 -1.07 -12.54 17.39
CA LEU A 375 -1.13 -11.79 16.12
C LEU A 375 -1.24 -10.30 16.43
N ARG A 376 -0.33 -9.49 15.88
CA ARG A 376 -0.27 -8.04 16.08
C ARG A 376 -0.63 -7.26 14.82
N TYR A 377 -0.56 -7.90 13.68
CA TYR A 377 -0.91 -7.33 12.39
C TYR A 377 -1.19 -8.44 11.38
N MET A 378 -2.11 -8.20 10.49
CA MET A 378 -2.30 -9.01 9.28
C MET A 378 -2.82 -8.14 8.13
N GLY A 379 -2.14 -8.17 6.99
CA GLY A 379 -2.49 -7.33 5.86
C GLY A 379 -1.64 -7.58 4.63
N TYR A 380 -1.91 -6.77 3.60
CA TYR A 380 -1.11 -6.71 2.38
C TYR A 380 0.02 -5.70 2.61
N VAL A 381 1.25 -6.16 2.71
CA VAL A 381 2.42 -5.31 2.89
C VAL A 381 3.40 -5.60 1.78
N LEU A 382 3.81 -4.58 1.04
CA LEU A 382 4.82 -4.68 -0.02
C LEU A 382 6.15 -4.02 0.37
N ASP A 383 6.14 -3.22 1.42
CA ASP A 383 7.31 -2.51 1.93
C ASP A 383 7.43 -2.69 3.45
N PHE A 384 8.66 -2.76 3.95
CA PHE A 384 9.01 -2.90 5.35
C PHE A 384 10.15 -1.94 5.70
N GLU A 385 10.20 -0.78 5.07
CA GLU A 385 11.14 0.28 5.44
C GLU A 385 10.86 0.74 6.88
N ASP A 386 11.88 1.27 7.55
CA ASP A 386 11.77 1.63 8.98
C ASP A 386 10.71 2.72 9.26
N ASP A 387 10.32 3.46 8.26
CA ASP A 387 9.29 4.52 8.30
C ASP A 387 7.89 3.98 7.96
N ASP A 388 7.77 2.78 7.43
CA ASP A 388 6.49 2.12 7.22
C ASP A 388 5.90 1.56 8.53
N SER A 389 4.58 1.52 8.63
CA SER A 389 3.86 1.08 9.84
C SER A 389 4.22 -0.35 10.26
N ALA A 390 4.35 -1.26 9.29
CA ALA A 390 4.74 -2.65 9.56
C ALA A 390 6.20 -2.77 10.00
N GLY A 391 7.11 -2.02 9.39
CA GLY A 391 8.52 -1.96 9.77
C GLY A 391 8.71 -1.41 11.18
N ARG A 392 8.00 -0.33 11.52
CA ARG A 392 8.00 0.24 12.89
C ARG A 392 7.45 -0.75 13.91
N LEU A 393 6.32 -1.39 13.62
CA LEU A 393 5.74 -2.38 14.51
C LEU A 393 6.71 -3.54 14.80
N ILE A 394 7.38 -4.07 13.77
CA ILE A 394 8.39 -5.12 13.95
C ILE A 394 9.53 -4.62 14.86
N HIS A 395 10.02 -3.40 14.63
CA HIS A 395 11.08 -2.82 15.45
C HIS A 395 10.65 -2.67 16.91
N GLU A 396 9.48 -2.12 17.18
CA GLU A 396 8.91 -1.97 18.52
C GLU A 396 8.78 -3.32 19.22
N LEU A 397 8.20 -4.32 18.56
CA LEU A 397 8.03 -5.66 19.11
C LEU A 397 9.38 -6.37 19.41
N ILE A 398 10.43 -6.04 18.66
CA ILE A 398 11.78 -6.56 18.92
C ILE A 398 12.37 -5.92 20.17
N GLU A 399 12.11 -4.65 20.43
CA GLU A 399 12.65 -3.92 21.59
C GLU A 399 11.79 -4.10 22.86
N GLU A 400 10.50 -4.44 22.78
CA GLU A 400 9.70 -4.93 23.92
C GLU A 400 10.37 -6.16 24.61
#